data_2782e5ff77bec599441576c111fe00e6
#
_entry.id   2782e5ff77bec599441576c111fe00e6
#
_cell.length_a   1.000
_cell.length_b   1.000
_cell.length_c   1.000
_cell.angle_alpha   90.00
_cell.angle_beta   90.00
_cell.angle_gamma   90.00
#
_symmetry.space_group_name_H-M   'P 1'
#
loop_
_entity.id
_entity.type
_entity.pdbx_description
1 polymer ?
#
loop_
_entity_poly.entity_id
_entity_poly.type
_entity_poly.pdbx_seq_one_letter_code
_entity_poly.pdbx_strand_id
1 'polypeptide(L)'
;YMSEPPEHAPPLLLGAVGPKTLALAGRHYDGVLLHPFLTDRGIAEAADIVRNAAVEAGRARDACKIWATLVVAADQSEEETLAIGPARLLTYVHMADYGELLCKVNGWDPTVLTDVRNHPLFEGGKSADQDFTRYETAEVTSLFPKHWMVDSAALGSAEYCANRINDQFDAGADGVLFHGSLPRKTPVK
;
A
#
# COMPACT_ATOMS: atom_id res chain seq x y z
N TYR A 1 17.90 32.97 4.72
CA TYR A 1 17.67 31.68 5.36
C TYR A 1 18.91 30.82 5.18
N MET A 2 19.76 30.83 6.16
CA MET A 2 20.92 29.94 6.16
C MET A 2 21.08 29.47 7.61
N SER A 3 20.26 28.53 8.04
CA SER A 3 20.62 27.70 9.17
C SER A 3 21.75 26.79 8.75
N GLU A 4 22.73 26.57 9.60
CA GLU A 4 23.76 25.56 9.33
C GLU A 4 23.07 24.22 9.05
N PRO A 5 23.52 23.45 8.04
CA PRO A 5 22.98 22.13 7.79
C PRO A 5 23.22 21.25 9.02
N PRO A 6 22.34 20.30 9.31
CA PRO A 6 22.54 19.38 10.41
C PRO A 6 23.85 18.60 10.21
N GLU A 7 24.55 18.32 11.29
CA GLU A 7 25.81 17.55 11.27
C GLU A 7 25.64 16.18 10.57
N HIS A 8 24.47 15.59 10.71
CA HIS A 8 24.08 14.37 9.99
C HIS A 8 22.81 14.65 9.18
N ALA A 9 22.88 14.41 7.88
CA ALA A 9 21.69 14.49 7.02
C ALA A 9 20.65 13.45 7.43
N PRO A 10 19.35 13.81 7.50
CA PRO A 10 18.30 12.82 7.76
C PRO A 10 18.24 11.78 6.63
N PRO A 11 17.88 10.52 6.93
CA PRO A 11 17.72 9.51 5.89
C PRO A 11 16.59 9.89 4.92
N LEU A 12 16.82 9.64 3.63
CA LEU A 12 15.86 9.90 2.57
C LEU A 12 15.16 8.59 2.18
N LEU A 13 13.85 8.55 2.31
CA LEU A 13 13.01 7.44 1.89
C LEU A 13 12.23 7.80 0.62
N LEU A 14 12.18 6.85 -0.33
CA LEU A 14 11.41 6.98 -1.57
C LEU A 14 10.14 6.12 -1.50
N GLY A 15 8.96 6.71 -1.70
CA GLY A 15 7.72 5.95 -1.89
C GLY A 15 7.73 5.24 -3.25
N ALA A 16 7.52 3.93 -3.27
CA ALA A 16 7.61 3.15 -4.52
C ALA A 16 6.67 1.95 -4.56
N VAL A 17 6.23 1.60 -5.79
CA VAL A 17 5.48 0.37 -6.08
C VAL A 17 6.01 -0.31 -7.35
N GLY A 18 6.36 0.45 -8.38
CA GLY A 18 6.82 -0.10 -9.67
C GLY A 18 8.31 -0.42 -9.69
N PRO A 19 8.76 -1.38 -10.53
CA PRO A 19 10.12 -1.90 -10.51
C PRO A 19 11.20 -0.85 -10.81
N LYS A 20 10.91 0.14 -11.66
CA LYS A 20 11.86 1.22 -11.98
C LYS A 20 12.13 2.12 -10.77
N THR A 21 11.07 2.49 -10.03
CA THR A 21 11.17 3.33 -8.84
C THR A 21 11.81 2.56 -7.67
N LEU A 22 11.49 1.27 -7.52
CA LEU A 22 12.14 0.39 -6.56
C LEU A 22 13.66 0.28 -6.82
N ALA A 23 14.07 0.07 -8.08
CA ALA A 23 15.47 0.04 -8.44
C ALA A 23 16.19 1.39 -8.21
N LEU A 24 15.49 2.50 -8.47
CA LEU A 24 16.00 3.84 -8.17
C LEU A 24 16.24 4.01 -6.66
N ALA A 25 15.31 3.54 -5.82
CA ALA A 25 15.48 3.57 -4.36
C ALA A 25 16.73 2.80 -3.94
N GLY A 26 16.90 1.57 -4.40
CA GLY A 26 18.08 0.74 -4.09
C GLY A 26 19.40 1.40 -4.45
N ARG A 27 19.45 2.10 -5.59
CA ARG A 27 20.68 2.76 -6.06
C ARG A 27 21.06 4.00 -5.27
N HIS A 28 20.08 4.80 -4.78
CA HIS A 28 20.34 6.18 -4.38
C HIS A 28 19.76 6.59 -3.02
N TYR A 29 18.84 5.81 -2.43
CA TYR A 29 18.13 6.22 -1.22
C TYR A 29 18.55 5.39 0.00
N ASP A 30 18.27 5.92 1.19
CA ASP A 30 18.55 5.24 2.46
C ASP A 30 17.42 4.25 2.83
N GLY A 31 16.25 4.45 2.24
CA GLY A 31 15.13 3.54 2.40
C GLY A 31 14.09 3.69 1.31
N VAL A 32 13.23 2.68 1.22
CA VAL A 32 12.03 2.65 0.39
C VAL A 32 10.81 2.43 1.26
N LEU A 33 9.77 3.21 1.03
CA LEU A 33 8.45 3.00 1.61
C LEU A 33 7.58 2.33 0.54
N LEU A 34 7.27 1.06 0.76
CA LEU A 34 6.44 0.29 -0.16
C LEU A 34 4.98 0.75 -0.08
N HIS A 35 4.29 0.67 -1.22
CA HIS A 35 2.88 0.99 -1.30
C HIS A 35 2.04 0.08 -0.39
N PRO A 36 0.97 0.58 0.26
CA PRO A 36 0.04 -0.28 0.97
C PRO A 36 -0.63 -1.30 0.02
N PHE A 37 -1.14 -2.37 0.60
CA PHE A 37 -1.81 -3.46 -0.14
C PHE A 37 -0.87 -4.26 -1.07
N LEU A 38 0.41 -4.37 -0.77
CA LEU A 38 1.24 -5.41 -1.37
C LEU A 38 1.03 -6.74 -0.66
N THR A 39 0.93 -7.81 -1.44
CA THR A 39 0.97 -9.18 -0.92
C THR A 39 2.38 -9.52 -0.44
N ASP A 40 2.53 -10.56 0.39
CA ASP A 40 3.85 -11.02 0.85
C ASP A 40 4.78 -11.32 -0.32
N ARG A 41 4.26 -11.91 -1.40
CA ARG A 41 5.01 -12.09 -2.66
C ARG A 41 5.42 -10.74 -3.27
N GLY A 42 4.51 -9.78 -3.32
CA GLY A 42 4.81 -8.44 -3.85
C GLY A 42 5.90 -7.72 -3.06
N ILE A 43 5.92 -7.90 -1.74
CA ILE A 43 6.97 -7.37 -0.85
C ILE A 43 8.29 -8.08 -1.11
N ALA A 44 8.32 -9.40 -1.23
CA ALA A 44 9.52 -10.16 -1.51
C ALA A 44 10.14 -9.79 -2.86
N GLU A 45 9.33 -9.68 -3.91
CA GLU A 45 9.78 -9.22 -5.24
C GLU A 45 10.32 -7.78 -5.18
N ALA A 46 9.65 -6.87 -4.46
CA ALA A 46 10.13 -5.50 -4.26
C ALA A 46 11.47 -5.46 -3.51
N ALA A 47 11.60 -6.26 -2.45
CA ALA A 47 12.83 -6.38 -1.67
C ALA A 47 14.01 -6.85 -2.53
N ASP A 48 13.80 -7.84 -3.37
CA ASP A 48 14.83 -8.34 -4.28
C ASP A 48 15.25 -7.29 -5.31
N ILE A 49 14.29 -6.56 -5.89
CA ILE A 49 14.61 -5.47 -6.84
C ILE A 49 15.48 -4.39 -6.15
N VAL A 50 15.09 -3.95 -4.96
CA VAL A 50 15.81 -2.91 -4.22
C VAL A 50 17.21 -3.37 -3.87
N ARG A 51 17.34 -4.56 -3.29
CA ARG A 51 18.61 -5.13 -2.84
C ARG A 51 19.60 -5.40 -4.00
N ASN A 52 19.09 -5.94 -5.11
CA ASN A 52 19.89 -6.16 -6.29
C ASN A 52 20.37 -4.85 -6.91
N ALA A 53 19.50 -3.84 -7.00
CA ALA A 53 19.86 -2.52 -7.51
C ALA A 53 20.90 -1.80 -6.63
N ALA A 54 20.88 -2.01 -5.30
CA ALA A 54 21.92 -1.51 -4.39
C ALA A 54 23.28 -2.15 -4.72
N VAL A 55 23.33 -3.48 -4.86
CA VAL A 55 24.56 -4.21 -5.20
C VAL A 55 25.09 -3.79 -6.56
N GLU A 56 24.24 -3.67 -7.58
CA GLU A 56 24.64 -3.19 -8.93
C GLU A 56 25.23 -1.78 -8.90
N ALA A 57 24.79 -0.94 -7.94
CA ALA A 57 25.34 0.40 -7.73
C ALA A 57 26.60 0.44 -6.83
N GLY A 58 27.16 -0.71 -6.46
CA GLY A 58 28.35 -0.81 -5.59
C GLY A 58 28.05 -0.51 -4.11
N ARG A 59 26.78 -0.56 -3.69
CA ARG A 59 26.35 -0.36 -2.29
C ARG A 59 26.22 -1.71 -1.57
N ALA A 60 26.22 -1.68 -0.25
CA ALA A 60 25.88 -2.86 0.54
C ALA A 60 24.43 -3.30 0.20
N ARG A 61 24.16 -4.62 0.22
CA ARG A 61 22.86 -5.20 -0.13
C ARG A 61 21.73 -4.65 0.74
N ASP A 62 22.00 -4.26 1.96
CA ASP A 62 21.07 -3.72 2.97
C ASP A 62 21.17 -2.19 3.15
N ALA A 63 21.86 -1.50 2.25
CA ALA A 63 22.07 -0.06 2.31
C ALA A 63 20.77 0.76 2.14
N CYS A 64 19.76 0.18 1.48
CA CYS A 64 18.42 0.78 1.36
C CYS A 64 17.44 -0.04 2.21
N LYS A 65 16.95 0.54 3.30
CA LYS A 65 16.00 -0.15 4.20
C LYS A 65 14.61 -0.21 3.59
N ILE A 66 13.94 -1.35 3.76
CA ILE A 66 12.65 -1.65 3.15
C ILE A 66 11.56 -1.53 4.22
N TRP A 67 10.68 -0.55 4.04
CA TRP A 67 9.55 -0.31 4.92
C TRP A 67 8.27 -0.74 4.23
N ALA A 68 7.65 -1.83 4.70
CA ALA A 68 6.32 -2.22 4.26
C ALA A 68 5.26 -1.29 4.86
N THR A 69 4.23 -0.97 4.09
CA THR A 69 3.06 -0.25 4.59
C THR A 69 1.91 -1.23 4.71
N LEU A 70 1.51 -1.57 5.92
CA LEU A 70 0.45 -2.53 6.21
C LEU A 70 -0.81 -1.81 6.66
N VAL A 71 -1.93 -2.04 5.99
CA VAL A 71 -3.25 -1.58 6.42
C VAL A 71 -3.75 -2.48 7.53
N VAL A 72 -4.03 -1.91 8.69
CA VAL A 72 -4.38 -2.65 9.92
C VAL A 72 -5.73 -2.18 10.47
N ALA A 73 -6.63 -3.13 10.73
CA ALA A 73 -7.88 -2.93 11.47
C ALA A 73 -8.04 -4.07 12.49
N ALA A 74 -7.46 -3.87 13.68
CA ALA A 74 -7.50 -4.86 14.75
C ALA A 74 -8.73 -4.63 15.63
N ASP A 75 -9.55 -5.68 15.81
CA ASP A 75 -10.74 -5.69 16.66
C ASP A 75 -11.74 -4.54 16.38
N GLN A 76 -11.81 -4.11 15.11
CA GLN A 76 -12.74 -3.07 14.66
C GLN A 76 -14.11 -3.67 14.33
N SER A 77 -15.15 -2.83 14.31
CA SER A 77 -16.46 -3.22 13.76
C SER A 77 -16.36 -3.54 12.27
N GLU A 78 -17.34 -4.27 11.73
CA GLU A 78 -17.39 -4.58 10.30
C GLU A 78 -17.40 -3.31 9.44
N GLU A 79 -18.21 -2.31 9.82
CA GLU A 79 -18.29 -1.02 9.13
C GLU A 79 -16.93 -0.31 9.08
N GLU A 80 -16.23 -0.25 10.22
CA GLU A 80 -14.91 0.36 10.32
C GLU A 80 -13.85 -0.43 9.54
N THR A 81 -13.90 -1.75 9.61
CA THR A 81 -13.00 -2.64 8.85
C THR A 81 -13.14 -2.42 7.34
N LEU A 82 -14.38 -2.32 6.83
CA LEU A 82 -14.64 -2.02 5.43
C LEU A 82 -14.10 -0.64 5.03
N ALA A 83 -14.27 0.37 5.88
CA ALA A 83 -13.79 1.73 5.62
C ALA A 83 -12.25 1.85 5.70
N ILE A 84 -11.59 1.09 6.59
CA ILE A 84 -10.13 1.09 6.75
C ILE A 84 -9.45 0.32 5.62
N GLY A 85 -9.93 -0.87 5.29
CA GLY A 85 -9.31 -1.79 4.33
C GLY A 85 -9.86 -1.63 2.91
N PRO A 86 -10.96 -2.32 2.55
CA PRO A 86 -11.47 -2.39 1.18
C PRO A 86 -11.76 -1.02 0.55
N ALA A 87 -12.42 -0.11 1.28
CA ALA A 87 -12.71 1.23 0.78
C ALA A 87 -11.45 2.09 0.59
N ARG A 88 -10.39 1.81 1.36
CA ARG A 88 -9.09 2.41 1.12
C ARG A 88 -8.43 1.87 -0.14
N LEU A 89 -8.47 0.54 -0.37
CA LEU A 89 -7.95 -0.05 -1.61
C LEU A 89 -8.67 0.55 -2.81
N LEU A 90 -9.99 0.75 -2.72
CA LEU A 90 -10.80 1.32 -3.79
C LEU A 90 -10.24 2.66 -4.28
N THR A 91 -9.78 3.54 -3.38
CA THR A 91 -9.23 4.84 -3.77
C THR A 91 -8.00 4.73 -4.68
N TYR A 92 -7.26 3.62 -4.60
CA TYR A 92 -6.10 3.36 -5.46
C TYR A 92 -6.50 2.63 -6.75
N VAL A 93 -7.29 1.57 -6.66
CA VAL A 93 -7.62 0.75 -7.84
C VAL A 93 -8.63 1.40 -8.78
N HIS A 94 -9.40 2.38 -8.29
CA HIS A 94 -10.30 3.19 -9.13
C HIS A 94 -9.52 4.06 -10.13
N MET A 95 -8.30 4.49 -9.78
CA MET A 95 -7.45 5.26 -10.69
C MET A 95 -6.94 4.40 -11.84
N ALA A 96 -7.14 4.89 -13.08
CA ALA A 96 -6.60 4.24 -14.27
C ALA A 96 -5.06 4.11 -14.19
N ASP A 97 -4.52 3.07 -14.83
CA ASP A 97 -3.10 2.68 -14.83
C ASP A 97 -2.55 2.26 -13.46
N TYR A 98 -3.01 2.91 -12.38
CA TYR A 98 -2.53 2.61 -11.04
C TYR A 98 -3.14 1.31 -10.49
N GLY A 99 -4.43 1.10 -10.72
CA GLY A 99 -5.11 -0.16 -10.38
C GLY A 99 -4.50 -1.35 -11.12
N GLU A 100 -4.20 -1.21 -12.40
CA GLU A 100 -3.53 -2.23 -13.22
C GLU A 100 -2.12 -2.53 -12.69
N LEU A 101 -1.38 -1.51 -12.28
CA LEU A 101 -0.07 -1.68 -11.67
C LEU A 101 -0.16 -2.48 -10.37
N LEU A 102 -1.12 -2.16 -9.48
CA LEU A 102 -1.34 -2.91 -8.23
C LEU A 102 -1.74 -4.37 -8.51
N CYS A 103 -2.64 -4.60 -9.46
CA CYS A 103 -3.00 -5.96 -9.87
C CYS A 103 -1.77 -6.72 -10.37
N LYS A 104 -0.95 -6.10 -11.20
CA LYS A 104 0.27 -6.73 -11.75
C LYS A 104 1.27 -7.12 -10.66
N VAL A 105 1.61 -6.21 -9.74
CA VAL A 105 2.61 -6.49 -8.69
C VAL A 105 2.11 -7.52 -7.66
N ASN A 106 0.81 -7.61 -7.46
CA ASN A 106 0.19 -8.58 -6.56
C ASN A 106 -0.20 -9.90 -7.26
N GLY A 107 -0.20 -9.95 -8.59
CA GLY A 107 -0.71 -11.08 -9.37
C GLY A 107 -2.24 -11.23 -9.28
N TRP A 108 -2.95 -10.13 -9.09
CA TRP A 108 -4.40 -10.07 -9.07
C TRP A 108 -4.97 -9.99 -10.49
N ASP A 109 -6.19 -10.50 -10.67
CA ASP A 109 -6.92 -10.38 -11.94
C ASP A 109 -7.41 -8.93 -12.14
N PRO A 110 -6.94 -8.22 -13.17
CA PRO A 110 -7.34 -6.84 -13.41
C PRO A 110 -8.76 -6.69 -13.98
N THR A 111 -9.43 -7.77 -14.40
CA THR A 111 -10.80 -7.69 -14.98
C THR A 111 -11.81 -7.10 -14.00
N VAL A 112 -11.62 -7.31 -12.70
CA VAL A 112 -12.44 -6.73 -11.62
C VAL A 112 -12.46 -5.20 -11.68
N LEU A 113 -11.40 -4.55 -12.16
CA LEU A 113 -11.31 -3.08 -12.23
C LEU A 113 -12.34 -2.48 -13.20
N THR A 114 -12.76 -3.23 -14.21
CA THR A 114 -13.79 -2.79 -15.16
C THR A 114 -15.13 -2.63 -14.44
N ASP A 115 -15.54 -3.62 -13.65
CA ASP A 115 -16.80 -3.58 -12.91
C ASP A 115 -16.78 -2.49 -11.83
N VAL A 116 -15.64 -2.35 -11.15
CA VAL A 116 -15.42 -1.29 -10.15
C VAL A 116 -15.59 0.10 -10.76
N ARG A 117 -14.96 0.37 -11.90
CA ARG A 117 -14.99 1.69 -12.56
C ARG A 117 -16.34 2.01 -13.20
N ASN A 118 -17.07 0.98 -13.64
CA ASN A 118 -18.40 1.12 -14.24
C ASN A 118 -19.53 1.11 -13.19
N HIS A 119 -19.22 1.06 -11.91
CA HIS A 119 -20.25 1.07 -10.88
C HIS A 119 -21.05 2.37 -10.91
N PRO A 120 -22.41 2.33 -10.79
CA PRO A 120 -23.27 3.51 -10.88
C PRO A 120 -22.89 4.66 -9.95
N LEU A 121 -22.28 4.35 -8.80
CA LEU A 121 -21.77 5.35 -7.86
C LEU A 121 -20.83 6.37 -8.52
N PHE A 122 -20.06 5.96 -9.53
CA PHE A 122 -19.06 6.79 -10.20
C PHE A 122 -19.55 7.45 -11.50
N GLU A 123 -20.85 7.36 -11.80
CA GLU A 123 -21.44 8.07 -12.93
C GLU A 123 -21.17 9.58 -12.86
N GLY A 124 -20.94 10.19 -14.04
CA GLY A 124 -20.60 11.61 -14.15
C GLY A 124 -19.13 11.94 -13.82
N GLY A 125 -18.26 10.93 -13.79
CA GLY A 125 -16.81 11.12 -13.58
C GLY A 125 -16.42 11.35 -12.12
N LYS A 126 -17.25 10.92 -11.17
CA LYS A 126 -16.94 11.00 -9.75
C LYS A 126 -15.76 10.10 -9.35
N SER A 127 -14.98 10.55 -8.39
CA SER A 127 -13.79 9.86 -7.88
C SER A 127 -14.04 9.26 -6.50
N ALA A 128 -13.60 8.03 -6.29
CA ALA A 128 -13.70 7.34 -5.01
C ALA A 128 -13.00 8.08 -3.85
N ASP A 129 -11.97 8.89 -4.15
CA ASP A 129 -11.18 9.59 -3.13
C ASP A 129 -11.67 11.02 -2.85
N GLN A 130 -12.27 11.68 -3.84
CA GLN A 130 -12.63 13.10 -3.76
C GLN A 130 -14.10 13.35 -3.46
N ASP A 131 -15.00 12.52 -4.01
CA ASP A 131 -16.44 12.77 -3.99
C ASP A 131 -17.17 11.99 -2.90
N PHE A 132 -16.50 11.00 -2.27
CA PHE A 132 -17.11 10.11 -1.30
C PHE A 132 -16.27 9.96 -0.04
N THR A 133 -16.95 9.69 1.08
CA THR A 133 -16.31 9.09 2.25
C THR A 133 -16.12 7.59 2.01
N ARG A 134 -15.20 6.96 2.72
CA ARG A 134 -14.98 5.51 2.61
C ARG A 134 -16.17 4.68 3.07
N TYR A 135 -17.04 5.23 3.90
CA TYR A 135 -18.29 4.57 4.33
C TYR A 135 -19.32 4.52 3.18
N GLU A 136 -19.41 5.56 2.36
CA GLU A 136 -20.31 5.60 1.21
C GLU A 136 -19.90 4.68 0.06
N THR A 137 -18.61 4.31 0.00
CA THR A 137 -18.08 3.41 -1.03
C THR A 137 -18.11 1.93 -0.64
N ALA A 138 -18.64 1.58 0.52
CA ALA A 138 -18.64 0.20 1.04
C ALA A 138 -19.29 -0.81 0.09
N GLU A 139 -20.39 -0.44 -0.61
CA GLU A 139 -21.09 -1.31 -1.55
C GLU A 139 -20.18 -1.74 -2.72
N VAL A 140 -19.40 -0.80 -3.27
CA VAL A 140 -18.48 -1.08 -4.39
C VAL A 140 -17.41 -2.08 -3.98
N THR A 141 -17.00 -2.07 -2.72
CA THR A 141 -15.94 -2.96 -2.22
C THR A 141 -16.36 -4.43 -2.20
N SER A 142 -17.66 -4.74 -2.30
CA SER A 142 -18.19 -6.10 -2.43
C SER A 142 -17.77 -6.77 -3.75
N LEU A 143 -17.35 -5.98 -4.75
CA LEU A 143 -16.82 -6.48 -6.02
C LEU A 143 -15.40 -7.05 -5.89
N PHE A 144 -14.67 -6.71 -4.82
CA PHE A 144 -13.32 -7.22 -4.63
C PHE A 144 -13.30 -8.69 -4.23
N PRO A 145 -12.45 -9.52 -4.86
CA PRO A 145 -12.20 -10.85 -4.38
C PRO A 145 -11.68 -10.83 -2.93
N LYS A 146 -12.25 -11.66 -2.07
CA LYS A 146 -11.89 -11.69 -0.64
C LYS A 146 -10.40 -11.86 -0.37
N HIS A 147 -9.71 -12.63 -1.21
CA HIS A 147 -8.28 -12.88 -1.06
C HIS A 147 -7.44 -11.61 -1.22
N TRP A 148 -7.90 -10.58 -1.94
CA TRP A 148 -7.14 -9.33 -2.03
C TRP A 148 -6.86 -8.73 -0.66
N MET A 149 -7.87 -8.75 0.23
CA MET A 149 -7.70 -8.24 1.60
C MET A 149 -6.92 -9.19 2.49
N VAL A 150 -7.19 -10.50 2.39
CA VAL A 150 -6.50 -11.52 3.20
C VAL A 150 -4.99 -11.50 2.91
N ASP A 151 -4.62 -11.35 1.64
CA ASP A 151 -3.22 -11.43 1.20
C ASP A 151 -2.43 -10.12 1.37
N SER A 152 -3.12 -8.97 1.52
CA SER A 152 -2.45 -7.65 1.47
C SER A 152 -2.75 -6.71 2.63
N ALA A 153 -3.56 -7.12 3.59
CA ALA A 153 -3.93 -6.32 4.75
C ALA A 153 -4.01 -7.17 6.04
N ALA A 154 -4.09 -6.52 7.17
CA ALA A 154 -4.28 -7.14 8.49
C ALA A 154 -5.63 -6.68 9.07
N LEU A 155 -6.70 -7.38 8.70
CA LEU A 155 -8.08 -7.03 9.07
C LEU A 155 -8.68 -8.20 9.88
N GLY A 156 -8.85 -8.02 11.20
CA GLY A 156 -9.40 -9.08 12.05
C GLY A 156 -9.03 -8.91 13.52
N SER A 157 -8.85 -10.03 14.24
CA SER A 157 -8.43 -9.98 15.63
C SER A 157 -7.02 -9.38 15.79
N ALA A 158 -6.73 -8.83 16.97
CA ALA A 158 -5.38 -8.32 17.27
C ALA A 158 -4.30 -9.39 17.07
N GLU A 159 -4.59 -10.65 17.44
CA GLU A 159 -3.67 -11.79 17.24
C GLU A 159 -3.42 -12.05 15.75
N TYR A 160 -4.47 -12.07 14.93
CA TYR A 160 -4.35 -12.20 13.47
C TYR A 160 -3.50 -11.06 12.89
N CYS A 161 -3.78 -9.81 13.29
CA CYS A 161 -3.03 -8.65 12.83
C CYS A 161 -1.55 -8.72 13.22
N ALA A 162 -1.24 -9.20 14.43
CA ALA A 162 0.15 -9.40 14.88
C ALA A 162 0.89 -10.44 14.03
N ASN A 163 0.22 -11.55 13.65
CA ASN A 163 0.81 -12.55 12.77
C ASN A 163 1.07 -11.97 11.37
N ARG A 164 0.12 -11.21 10.80
CA ARG A 164 0.30 -10.54 9.51
C ARG A 164 1.47 -9.53 9.50
N ILE A 165 1.76 -8.91 10.65
CA ILE A 165 2.95 -8.05 10.79
C ILE A 165 4.24 -8.88 10.68
N ASN A 166 4.29 -10.04 11.33
CA ASN A 166 5.44 -10.94 11.23
C ASN A 166 5.66 -11.43 9.79
N ASP A 167 4.59 -11.75 9.06
CA ASP A 167 4.67 -12.16 7.65
C ASP A 167 5.34 -11.09 6.79
N GLN A 168 5.18 -9.78 7.11
CA GLN A 168 5.87 -8.72 6.37
C GLN A 168 7.40 -8.76 6.55
N PHE A 169 7.86 -9.08 7.76
CA PHE A 169 9.30 -9.27 8.03
C PHE A 169 9.82 -10.51 7.32
N ASP A 170 9.08 -11.62 7.35
CA ASP A 170 9.43 -12.86 6.66
C ASP A 170 9.47 -12.66 5.14
N ALA A 171 8.62 -11.80 4.59
CA ALA A 171 8.64 -11.38 3.19
C ALA A 171 9.82 -10.45 2.83
N GLY A 172 10.59 -9.99 3.81
CA GLY A 172 11.82 -9.24 3.60
C GLY A 172 11.77 -7.75 3.91
N ALA A 173 10.73 -7.25 4.59
CA ALA A 173 10.73 -5.89 5.10
C ALA A 173 11.71 -5.74 6.28
N ASP A 174 12.37 -4.57 6.37
CA ASP A 174 13.21 -4.20 7.53
C ASP A 174 12.39 -3.47 8.61
N GLY A 175 11.19 -2.99 8.26
CA GLY A 175 10.27 -2.33 9.15
C GLY A 175 8.86 -2.30 8.58
N VAL A 176 7.87 -2.08 9.45
CA VAL A 176 6.44 -2.00 9.07
C VAL A 176 5.85 -0.68 9.54
N LEU A 177 5.26 0.07 8.61
CA LEU A 177 4.46 1.26 8.88
C LEU A 177 2.98 0.85 8.93
N PHE A 178 2.31 1.14 10.03
CA PHE A 178 0.87 0.89 10.15
C PHE A 178 0.06 2.00 9.50
N HIS A 179 -0.87 1.59 8.70
CA HIS A 179 -1.79 2.49 8.01
C HIS A 179 -3.24 2.03 8.28
N GLY A 180 -3.94 2.70 9.17
CA GLY A 180 -5.24 2.23 9.63
C GLY A 180 -6.00 3.23 10.49
N SER A 181 -5.77 4.54 10.29
CA SER A 181 -6.61 5.54 10.96
C SER A 181 -8.05 5.45 10.47
N LEU A 182 -9.00 5.53 11.40
CA LEU A 182 -10.42 5.65 11.07
C LEU A 182 -10.65 6.84 10.14
N PRO A 183 -11.30 6.64 9.00
CA PRO A 183 -11.60 7.72 8.07
C PRO A 183 -12.63 8.67 8.67
N ARG A 184 -12.65 9.91 8.20
CA ARG A 184 -13.67 10.88 8.59
C ARG A 184 -15.04 10.42 8.08
N LYS A 185 -16.06 10.55 8.91
CA LYS A 185 -17.48 10.26 8.54
C LYS A 185 -18.11 11.36 7.68
N THR A 186 -17.48 12.54 7.59
CA THR A 186 -17.96 13.66 6.77
C THR A 186 -16.92 14.07 5.74
N PRO A 187 -17.33 14.38 4.49
CA PRO A 187 -16.43 14.91 3.47
C PRO A 187 -15.73 16.18 3.95
N VAL A 188 -14.49 16.40 3.50
CA VAL A 188 -13.83 17.68 3.67
C VAL A 188 -14.46 18.65 2.66
N LYS A 189 -15.15 19.68 3.15
CA LYS A 189 -15.68 20.76 2.31
C LYS A 189 -14.56 21.66 1.85
#